data_468802cf0955390527d54208ec073d1e
#
_entry.id   468802cf0955390527d54208ec073d1e
#
_cell.length_a   1.000
_cell.length_b   1.000
_cell.length_c   1.000
_cell.angle_alpha   90.00
_cell.angle_beta   90.00
_cell.angle_gamma   90.00
#
_symmetry.space_group_name_H-M   'P 1'
#
loop_
_entity.id
_entity.type
_entity.pdbx_description
1 polymer ?
#
loop_
_entity_poly.entity_id
_entity_poly.type
_entity_poly.pdbx_seq_one_letter_code
_entity_poly.pdbx_strand_id
1 'polypeptide(L)'
;MELENELAAHPAVRTATVIGVPDDKWQERPLAVVVLAADRTATAAELTEFLRPRVAKWWLPERWAFVTDIPLTSTGKFDKKKLRRQYADGDLTVETLA
;
A
#
# COMPACT_ATOMS: atom_id res chain seq x y z
N MET A 1 1.85 -4.29 -11.36
CA MET A 1 2.32 -2.90 -11.22
C MET A 1 3.71 -2.90 -10.62
N GLU A 2 4.58 -2.07 -11.15
CA GLU A 2 5.98 -2.03 -10.72
C GLU A 2 6.16 -1.66 -9.25
N LEU A 3 5.37 -0.72 -8.77
CA LEU A 3 5.42 -0.30 -7.36
C LEU A 3 5.12 -1.45 -6.41
N GLU A 4 4.14 -2.27 -6.75
CA GLU A 4 3.79 -3.44 -5.93
C GLU A 4 4.93 -4.45 -5.91
N ASN A 5 5.56 -4.67 -7.06
CA ASN A 5 6.69 -5.58 -7.17
C ASN A 5 7.88 -5.11 -6.33
N GLU A 6 8.16 -3.81 -6.37
CA GLU A 6 9.26 -3.25 -5.58
C GLU A 6 8.99 -3.34 -4.08
N LEU A 7 7.75 -3.11 -3.65
CA LEU A 7 7.37 -3.28 -2.24
C LEU A 7 7.55 -4.73 -1.80
N ALA A 8 7.12 -5.68 -2.63
CA ALA A 8 7.22 -7.09 -2.33
C ALA A 8 8.67 -7.57 -2.21
N ALA A 9 9.62 -6.83 -2.77
CA ALA A 9 11.03 -7.15 -2.66
C ALA A 9 11.64 -6.81 -1.30
N HIS A 10 10.95 -6.00 -0.48
CA HIS A 10 11.45 -5.67 0.85
C HIS A 10 11.33 -6.86 1.80
N PRO A 11 12.40 -7.20 2.56
CA PRO A 11 12.39 -8.40 3.38
C PRO A 11 11.34 -8.42 4.50
N ALA A 12 10.86 -7.27 4.93
CA ALA A 12 9.82 -7.20 5.96
C ALA A 12 8.41 -7.28 5.39
N VAL A 13 8.24 -7.22 4.07
CA VAL A 13 6.93 -7.23 3.42
C VAL A 13 6.59 -8.64 2.97
N ARG A 14 5.50 -9.19 3.50
CA ARG A 14 4.99 -10.48 3.06
C ARG A 14 4.23 -10.35 1.74
N THR A 15 3.36 -9.35 1.65
CA THR A 15 2.65 -9.03 0.43
C THR A 15 2.21 -7.57 0.47
N ALA A 16 1.95 -7.01 -0.69
CA ALA A 16 1.52 -5.62 -0.80
C ALA A 16 0.70 -5.40 -2.06
N THR A 17 -0.21 -4.46 -1.99
CA THR A 17 -0.92 -3.97 -3.17
C THR A 17 -1.06 -2.46 -3.07
N VAL A 18 -1.36 -1.82 -4.19
CA VAL A 18 -1.54 -0.37 -4.25
C VAL A 18 -2.88 -0.08 -4.89
N ILE A 19 -3.67 0.78 -4.26
CA ILE A 19 -4.95 1.23 -4.80
C ILE A 19 -4.92 2.74 -4.97
N GLY A 20 -5.70 3.24 -5.92
CA GLY A 20 -5.91 4.67 -6.07
C GLY A 20 -7.01 5.13 -5.12
N VAL A 21 -6.76 6.19 -4.37
CA VAL A 21 -7.76 6.78 -3.48
C VAL A 21 -7.96 8.24 -3.85
N PRO A 22 -9.17 8.79 -3.58
CA PRO A 22 -9.46 10.19 -3.94
C PRO A 22 -8.50 11.17 -3.27
N ASP A 23 -8.13 12.21 -4.02
CA ASP A 23 -7.27 13.28 -3.52
C ASP A 23 -7.73 14.59 -4.13
N ASP A 24 -7.86 15.63 -3.32
CA ASP A 24 -8.39 16.92 -3.75
C ASP A 24 -7.52 17.59 -4.81
N LYS A 25 -6.22 17.35 -4.77
CA LYS A 25 -5.27 18.01 -5.65
C LYS A 25 -4.98 17.22 -6.91
N TRP A 26 -4.88 15.89 -6.80
CA TRP A 26 -4.40 15.03 -7.87
C TRP A 26 -5.46 14.10 -8.44
N GLN A 27 -6.73 14.25 -8.05
CA GLN A 27 -7.84 13.36 -8.35
C GLN A 27 -7.66 12.00 -7.67
N GLU A 28 -6.55 11.33 -7.90
CA GLU A 28 -6.23 10.05 -7.27
C GLU A 28 -4.76 10.00 -6.86
N ARG A 29 -4.52 9.40 -5.69
CA ARG A 29 -3.15 9.15 -5.22
C ARG A 29 -3.02 7.71 -4.77
N PRO A 30 -1.82 7.12 -4.85
CA PRO A 30 -1.63 5.75 -4.41
C PRO A 30 -1.72 5.61 -2.90
N LEU A 31 -2.44 4.57 -2.47
CA LEU A 31 -2.43 4.10 -1.09
C LEU A 31 -1.76 2.72 -1.11
N ALA A 32 -0.67 2.57 -0.40
CA ALA A 32 0.00 1.28 -0.29
C ALA A 32 -0.63 0.49 0.85
N VAL A 33 -1.10 -0.72 0.55
CA VAL A 33 -1.67 -1.64 1.54
C VAL A 33 -0.68 -2.78 1.71
N VAL A 34 -0.14 -2.92 2.91
CA VAL A 34 0.99 -3.79 3.18
C VAL A 34 0.66 -4.80 4.28
N VAL A 35 1.01 -6.06 4.03
CA VAL A 35 1.01 -7.11 5.05
C VAL A 35 2.47 -7.39 5.37
N LEU A 36 2.86 -7.18 6.62
CA LEU A 36 4.21 -7.45 7.07
C LEU A 36 4.40 -8.94 7.38
N ALA A 37 5.63 -9.42 7.18
CA ALA A 37 5.98 -10.78 7.57
C ALA A 37 5.82 -10.94 9.09
N ALA A 38 5.43 -12.13 9.55
CA ALA A 38 5.04 -12.37 10.93
C ALA A 38 6.11 -12.00 11.96
N ASP A 39 7.39 -12.16 11.58
CA ASP A 39 8.52 -11.92 12.47
C ASP A 39 9.28 -10.63 12.14
N ARG A 40 8.68 -9.77 11.32
CA ARG A 40 9.33 -8.54 10.84
C ARG A 40 8.46 -7.33 11.08
N THR A 41 9.12 -6.20 11.21
CA THR A 41 8.43 -4.92 11.33
C THR A 41 9.09 -3.91 10.39
N ALA A 42 8.29 -2.97 9.90
CA ALA A 42 8.77 -1.85 9.11
C ALA A 42 7.77 -0.71 9.25
N THR A 43 8.27 0.51 9.18
CA THR A 43 7.41 1.70 9.21
C THR A 43 7.18 2.20 7.79
N ALA A 44 6.15 3.04 7.62
CA ALA A 44 5.88 3.69 6.34
C ALA A 44 7.11 4.49 5.87
N ALA A 45 7.80 5.17 6.80
CA ALA A 45 9.01 5.93 6.47
C ALA A 45 10.12 5.03 5.94
N GLU A 46 10.33 3.87 6.58
CA GLU A 46 11.36 2.91 6.14
C GLU A 46 11.05 2.37 4.75
N LEU A 47 9.79 2.03 4.48
CA LEU A 47 9.40 1.53 3.18
C LEU A 47 9.51 2.61 2.11
N THR A 48 9.19 3.86 2.44
CA THR A 48 9.35 4.98 1.53
C THR A 48 10.82 5.17 1.15
N GLU A 49 11.72 5.10 2.12
CA GLU A 49 13.16 5.21 1.85
C GLU A 49 13.66 4.06 0.97
N PHE A 50 13.15 2.86 1.21
CA PHE A 50 13.47 1.71 0.37
C PHE A 50 13.06 1.94 -1.09
N LEU A 51 11.90 2.57 -1.30
CA LEU A 51 11.37 2.79 -2.65
C LEU A 51 12.02 3.96 -3.39
N ARG A 52 12.57 4.95 -2.68
CA ARG A 52 13.09 6.17 -3.31
C ARG A 52 14.01 5.91 -4.51
N PRO A 53 15.02 5.04 -4.40
CA PRO A 53 15.90 4.80 -5.54
C PRO A 53 15.32 3.84 -6.57
N ARG A 54 14.16 3.26 -6.32
CA ARG A 54 13.61 2.17 -7.13
C ARG A 54 12.46 2.58 -8.02
N VAL A 55 11.75 3.66 -7.65
CA VAL A 55 10.58 4.13 -8.40
C VAL A 55 10.66 5.63 -8.63
N ALA A 56 9.92 6.11 -9.60
CA ALA A 56 9.83 7.53 -9.87
C ALA A 56 9.28 8.27 -8.65
N LYS A 57 9.78 9.47 -8.41
CA LYS A 57 9.42 10.26 -7.23
C LYS A 57 7.92 10.45 -7.05
N TRP A 58 7.20 10.69 -8.15
CA TRP A 58 5.75 10.90 -8.10
C TRP A 58 4.95 9.62 -7.87
N TRP A 59 5.59 8.45 -7.91
CA TRP A 59 4.97 7.17 -7.61
C TRP A 59 5.05 6.81 -6.14
N LEU A 60 5.85 7.53 -5.35
CA LEU A 60 6.00 7.23 -3.93
C LEU A 60 4.66 7.46 -3.21
N PRO A 61 4.12 6.43 -2.54
CA PRO A 61 2.88 6.61 -1.79
C PRO A 61 3.08 7.53 -0.59
N GLU A 62 2.11 8.37 -0.34
CA GLU A 62 2.08 9.19 0.87
C GLU A 62 1.20 8.56 1.93
N ARG A 63 0.31 7.67 1.51
CA ARG A 63 -0.65 7.01 2.39
C ARG A 63 -0.32 5.53 2.47
N TRP A 64 -0.30 5.01 3.68
CA TRP A 64 0.08 3.63 3.95
C TRP A 64 -0.93 2.99 4.90
N ALA A 65 -1.35 1.77 4.61
CA ALA A 65 -2.19 0.98 5.49
C ALA A 65 -1.50 -0.36 5.74
N PHE A 66 -1.26 -0.67 7.00
CA PHE A 66 -0.70 -1.95 7.40
C PHE A 66 -1.83 -2.83 7.89
N VAL A 67 -2.03 -3.97 7.24
CA VAL A 67 -3.15 -4.85 7.50
C VAL A 67 -2.63 -6.27 7.77
N THR A 68 -3.46 -7.10 8.40
CA THR A 68 -3.11 -8.49 8.66
C THR A 68 -3.33 -9.36 7.44
N ASP A 69 -4.22 -8.94 6.54
CA ASP A 69 -4.54 -9.70 5.35
C ASP A 69 -5.16 -8.77 4.31
N ILE A 70 -4.99 -9.14 3.04
CA ILE A 70 -5.59 -8.40 1.92
C ILE A 70 -6.71 -9.26 1.35
N PRO A 71 -7.95 -8.71 1.23
CA PRO A 71 -9.06 -9.51 0.70
C PRO A 71 -8.80 -9.97 -0.73
N LEU A 72 -9.25 -11.17 -1.04
CA LEU A 72 -9.10 -11.76 -2.35
C LEU A 72 -10.46 -11.94 -3.01
N THR A 73 -10.47 -11.84 -4.34
CA THR A 73 -11.65 -12.18 -5.13
C THR A 73 -11.78 -13.69 -5.23
N SER A 74 -12.90 -14.16 -5.81
CA SER A 74 -13.14 -15.58 -6.03
C SER A 74 -12.08 -16.22 -6.93
N THR A 75 -11.37 -15.44 -7.74
CA THR A 75 -10.32 -15.94 -8.62
C THR A 75 -8.93 -15.86 -8.00
N GLY A 76 -8.83 -15.47 -6.73
CA GLY A 76 -7.56 -15.40 -6.00
C GLY A 76 -6.74 -14.13 -6.22
N LYS A 77 -7.31 -13.14 -6.89
CA LYS A 77 -6.65 -11.84 -7.07
C LYS A 77 -7.02 -10.90 -5.93
N PHE A 78 -6.16 -9.92 -5.66
CA PHE A 78 -6.46 -8.91 -4.65
C PHE A 78 -7.75 -8.16 -4.99
N ASP A 79 -8.64 -8.06 -4.01
CA ASP A 79 -9.91 -7.36 -4.20
C ASP A 79 -9.75 -5.87 -3.93
N LYS A 80 -9.27 -5.15 -4.93
CA LYS A 80 -9.01 -3.71 -4.83
C LYS A 80 -10.29 -2.90 -4.64
N LYS A 81 -11.41 -3.36 -5.18
CA LYS A 81 -12.70 -2.69 -4.97
C LYS A 81 -13.10 -2.71 -3.51
N LYS A 82 -12.92 -3.85 -2.85
CA LYS A 82 -13.22 -3.98 -1.43
C LYS A 82 -12.31 -3.09 -0.59
N LEU A 83 -11.01 -3.03 -0.94
CA LEU A 83 -10.07 -2.15 -0.25
C LEU A 83 -10.47 -0.67 -0.39
N ARG A 84 -10.87 -0.25 -1.59
CA ARG A 84 -11.33 1.12 -1.80
C ARG A 84 -12.56 1.45 -0.98
N ARG A 85 -13.48 0.48 -0.86
CA ARG A 85 -14.68 0.63 -0.03
C ARG A 85 -14.31 0.75 1.43
N GLN A 86 -13.41 -0.10 1.91
CA GLN A 86 -12.93 -0.05 3.28
C GLN A 86 -12.28 1.30 3.59
N TYR A 87 -11.52 1.82 2.64
CA TYR A 87 -10.91 3.14 2.79
C TYR A 87 -11.99 4.23 2.90
N ALA A 88 -12.97 4.20 2.00
CA ALA A 88 -14.04 5.20 1.97
C ALA A 88 -14.90 5.16 3.24
N ASP A 89 -15.09 3.98 3.81
CA ASP A 89 -15.90 3.77 5.00
C ASP A 89 -15.12 4.05 6.30
N GLY A 90 -13.82 4.32 6.20
CA GLY A 90 -12.98 4.54 7.37
C GLY A 90 -12.55 3.26 8.09
N ASP A 91 -12.71 2.12 7.43
CA ASP A 91 -12.36 0.81 8.01
C ASP A 91 -10.88 0.49 7.95
N LEU A 92 -10.10 1.23 7.15
CA LEU A 92 -8.65 1.08 7.10
C LEU A 92 -7.99 2.12 7.96
N THR A 93 -7.01 1.69 8.76
CA THR A 93 -6.17 2.62 9.50
C THR A 93 -5.06 3.08 8.56
N VAL A 94 -5.13 4.34 8.15
CA VAL A 94 -4.22 4.91 7.16
C VAL A 94 -3.27 5.89 7.81
N GLU A 95 -1.96 5.68 7.61
CA GLU A 95 -0.93 6.62 8.01
C GLU A 95 -0.57 7.47 6.79
N THR A 96 -0.56 8.78 6.97
CA THR A 96 -0.20 9.71 5.91
C THR A 96 1.13 10.36 6.23
N LEU A 97 2.09 10.26 5.31
CA LEU A 97 3.38 10.92 5.44
C LEU A 97 3.28 12.31 4.80
N ALA A 98 3.78 13.29 5.51
CA ALA A 98 3.77 14.68 5.02
C ALA A 98 4.83 14.90 3.94
#